data_83b46a10af5f1d0a5ead755f253d0603
#
_entry.id   83b46a10af5f1d0a5ead755f253d0603
#
_cell.length_a   1.000
_cell.length_b   1.000
_cell.length_c   1.000
_cell.angle_alpha   90.00
_cell.angle_beta   90.00
_cell.angle_gamma   90.00
#
_symmetry.space_group_name_H-M   'P 1'
#
loop_
_entity.id
_entity.type
_entity.pdbx_description
1 polymer ?
#
loop_
_entity_poly.entity_id
_entity_poly.type
_entity_poly.pdbx_seq_one_letter_code
_entity_poly.pdbx_strand_id
1 'polypeptide(L)'
;QKFPSEVIELPSEGKLYPKDSPLSSGKLEVKYMTAKEEDILTSQNLIKKGLVIDKLLDSLILTKNVTSGDLVLGDKNAVMVAARILAYGPEYNCEVTLDSGEKINHTFDLTDCPFKKCPEDVNENNFEVDLPASKKKIGFKILTGKEESQITKELDMIKKKVLLLFKI
;
A
#
# COMPACT_ATOMS: atom_id res chain seq x y z
N GLN A 1 -25.90 0.82 10.50
CA GLN A 1 -25.91 1.83 9.43
C GLN A 1 -25.06 1.30 8.28
N LYS A 2 -25.64 1.13 7.09
CA LYS A 2 -24.89 0.66 5.92
C LYS A 2 -24.24 1.90 5.30
N PHE A 3 -22.90 1.97 5.35
CA PHE A 3 -22.17 3.05 4.68
C PHE A 3 -22.19 2.82 3.17
N PRO A 4 -22.26 3.87 2.34
CA PRO A 4 -22.01 3.74 0.91
C PRO A 4 -20.58 3.20 0.71
N SER A 5 -20.45 2.18 -0.15
CA SER A 5 -19.19 1.46 -0.37
C SER A 5 -19.03 1.06 -1.82
N GLU A 6 -17.82 0.81 -2.22
CA GLU A 6 -17.44 0.27 -3.53
C GLU A 6 -16.60 -1.00 -3.35
N VAL A 7 -16.67 -1.89 -4.32
CA VAL A 7 -15.84 -3.09 -4.38
C VAL A 7 -14.67 -2.82 -5.32
N ILE A 8 -13.46 -2.87 -4.79
CA ILE A 8 -12.22 -2.64 -5.52
C ILE A 8 -11.65 -4.01 -5.92
N GLU A 9 -11.28 -4.17 -7.19
CA GLU A 9 -10.52 -5.32 -7.68
C GLU A 9 -9.04 -5.13 -7.36
N LEU A 10 -8.44 -6.16 -6.72
CA LEU A 10 -7.03 -6.13 -6.33
C LEU A 10 -6.15 -6.54 -7.52
N PRO A 11 -5.02 -5.84 -7.78
CA PRO A 11 -4.08 -6.20 -8.85
C PRO A 11 -3.54 -7.64 -8.75
N SER A 12 -3.40 -8.19 -7.54
CA SER A 12 -3.00 -9.57 -7.30
C SER A 12 -4.05 -10.60 -7.74
N GLU A 13 -5.29 -10.16 -8.03
CA GLU A 13 -6.43 -11.05 -8.30
C GLU A 13 -6.68 -12.07 -7.18
N GLY A 14 -6.18 -11.81 -5.96
CA GLY A 14 -6.28 -12.72 -4.82
C GLY A 14 -5.24 -13.86 -4.80
N LYS A 15 -4.45 -14.02 -5.85
CA LYS A 15 -3.51 -15.16 -6.05
C LYS A 15 -2.39 -15.21 -5.02
N LEU A 16 -2.04 -14.08 -4.41
CA LEU A 16 -0.94 -13.95 -3.45
C LEU A 16 -1.37 -14.20 -2.00
N TYR A 17 -2.63 -14.54 -1.77
CA TYR A 17 -3.19 -14.76 -0.43
C TYR A 17 -3.54 -16.22 -0.20
N PRO A 18 -3.51 -16.70 1.06
CA PRO A 18 -4.00 -18.02 1.41
C PRO A 18 -5.47 -18.21 0.97
N LYS A 19 -5.85 -19.40 0.56
CA LYS A 19 -7.20 -19.71 0.04
C LYS A 19 -8.33 -19.47 1.05
N ASP A 20 -8.03 -19.54 2.33
CA ASP A 20 -8.95 -19.27 3.46
C ASP A 20 -9.04 -17.77 3.80
N SER A 21 -8.19 -16.94 3.23
CA SER A 21 -8.23 -15.49 3.41
C SER A 21 -9.41 -14.87 2.64
N PRO A 22 -10.13 -13.88 3.21
CA PRO A 22 -11.11 -13.09 2.46
C PRO A 22 -10.53 -12.40 1.22
N LEU A 23 -9.21 -12.09 1.23
CA LEU A 23 -8.50 -11.47 0.12
C LEU A 23 -8.28 -12.40 -1.07
N SER A 24 -8.43 -13.74 -0.90
CA SER A 24 -8.31 -14.72 -1.98
C SER A 24 -9.36 -14.54 -3.08
N SER A 25 -10.45 -13.82 -2.78
CA SER A 25 -11.46 -13.44 -3.78
C SER A 25 -10.97 -12.40 -4.80
N GLY A 26 -9.80 -11.78 -4.57
CA GLY A 26 -9.29 -10.67 -5.38
C GLY A 26 -10.10 -9.38 -5.27
N LYS A 27 -11.00 -9.27 -4.29
CA LYS A 27 -11.92 -8.14 -4.12
C LYS A 27 -11.88 -7.62 -2.70
N LEU A 28 -12.00 -6.31 -2.56
CA LEU A 28 -12.01 -5.63 -1.27
C LEU A 28 -13.14 -4.60 -1.23
N GLU A 29 -13.99 -4.65 -0.21
CA GLU A 29 -15.04 -3.64 -0.01
C GLU A 29 -14.49 -2.47 0.79
N VAL A 30 -14.63 -1.26 0.24
CA VAL A 30 -14.12 0.00 0.80
C VAL A 30 -15.25 1.01 0.85
N LYS A 31 -15.46 1.66 2.01
CA LYS A 31 -16.44 2.74 2.14
C LYS A 31 -15.89 4.06 1.62
N TYR A 32 -16.80 4.97 1.29
CA TYR A 32 -16.44 6.36 1.01
C TYR A 32 -15.91 7.06 2.27
N MET A 33 -14.99 8.00 2.07
CA MET A 33 -14.46 8.83 3.14
C MET A 33 -15.57 9.70 3.76
N THR A 34 -15.46 9.90 5.06
CA THR A 34 -16.29 10.80 5.85
C THR A 34 -15.40 11.79 6.61
N ALA A 35 -15.97 12.75 7.31
CA ALA A 35 -15.21 13.68 8.16
C ALA A 35 -14.26 12.97 9.15
N LYS A 36 -14.61 11.75 9.59
CA LYS A 36 -13.75 10.94 10.46
C LYS A 36 -12.42 10.57 9.78
N GLU A 37 -12.45 10.20 8.51
CA GLU A 37 -11.26 9.86 7.74
C GLU A 37 -10.44 11.11 7.40
N GLU A 38 -11.08 12.24 7.18
CA GLU A 38 -10.39 13.54 7.02
C GLU A 38 -9.65 13.94 8.30
N ASP A 39 -10.24 13.72 9.47
CA ASP A 39 -9.58 13.94 10.76
C ASP A 39 -8.34 13.04 10.93
N ILE A 40 -8.37 11.80 10.42
CA ILE A 40 -7.18 10.91 10.39
C ILE A 40 -6.09 11.53 9.52
N LEU A 41 -6.42 11.99 8.31
CA LEU A 41 -5.47 12.58 7.36
C LEU A 41 -4.78 13.84 7.90
N THR A 42 -5.48 14.64 8.70
CA THR A 42 -4.97 15.90 9.27
C THR A 42 -4.33 15.73 10.64
N SER A 43 -4.37 14.54 11.22
CA SER A 43 -3.82 14.26 12.55
C SER A 43 -2.29 14.39 12.59
N GLN A 44 -1.78 15.47 13.16
CA GLN A 44 -0.35 15.74 13.32
C GLN A 44 0.41 14.61 14.06
N ASN A 45 -0.25 13.97 15.02
CA ASN A 45 0.33 12.87 15.77
C ASN A 45 0.53 11.61 14.89
N LEU A 46 -0.45 11.27 14.05
CA LEU A 46 -0.36 10.15 13.13
C LEU A 46 0.66 10.42 12.01
N ILE A 47 0.70 11.66 11.49
CA ILE A 47 1.68 12.11 10.49
C ILE A 47 3.10 11.93 11.04
N LYS A 48 3.39 12.46 12.21
CA LYS A 48 4.72 12.34 12.85
C LYS A 48 5.15 10.90 13.12
N LYS A 49 4.20 10.00 13.33
CA LYS A 49 4.46 8.57 13.54
C LYS A 49 4.50 7.75 12.24
N GLY A 50 4.20 8.34 11.09
CA GLY A 50 4.10 7.63 9.80
C GLY A 50 2.93 6.64 9.72
N LEU A 51 1.87 6.81 10.54
CA LEU A 51 0.77 5.85 10.67
C LEU A 51 -0.52 6.29 9.97
N VAL A 52 -0.52 7.46 9.31
CA VAL A 52 -1.73 8.06 8.72
C VAL A 52 -2.38 7.12 7.72
N ILE A 53 -1.61 6.61 6.75
CA ILE A 53 -2.13 5.80 5.64
C ILE A 53 -2.70 4.48 6.16
N ASP A 54 -1.99 3.79 7.04
CA ASP A 54 -2.49 2.53 7.61
C ASP A 54 -3.80 2.75 8.39
N LYS A 55 -3.87 3.79 9.21
CA LYS A 55 -5.08 4.14 9.96
C LYS A 55 -6.23 4.57 9.06
N LEU A 56 -5.94 5.30 8.00
CA LEU A 56 -6.93 5.66 6.99
C LEU A 56 -7.51 4.41 6.32
N LEU A 57 -6.65 3.56 5.76
CA LEU A 57 -7.08 2.34 5.06
C LEU A 57 -7.84 1.40 6.01
N ASP A 58 -7.37 1.19 7.24
CA ASP A 58 -8.07 0.39 8.25
C ASP A 58 -9.48 0.95 8.57
N SER A 59 -9.66 2.28 8.49
CA SER A 59 -10.99 2.89 8.70
C SER A 59 -11.90 2.76 7.48
N LEU A 60 -11.33 2.64 6.28
CA LEU A 60 -12.09 2.54 5.02
C LEU A 60 -12.48 1.09 4.68
N ILE A 61 -11.64 0.10 5.00
CA ILE A 61 -11.88 -1.31 4.68
C ILE A 61 -13.08 -1.82 5.46
N LEU A 62 -14.09 -2.35 4.75
CA LEU A 62 -15.30 -2.96 5.32
C LEU A 62 -15.24 -4.50 5.30
N THR A 63 -14.36 -5.09 4.50
CA THR A 63 -14.18 -6.55 4.45
C THR A 63 -13.76 -7.06 5.82
N LYS A 64 -14.54 -7.97 6.39
CA LYS A 64 -14.33 -8.49 7.74
C LYS A 64 -12.98 -9.22 7.84
N ASN A 65 -12.33 -9.07 8.98
CA ASN A 65 -11.04 -9.71 9.30
C ASN A 65 -9.90 -9.35 8.33
N VAL A 66 -9.97 -8.18 7.70
CA VAL A 66 -8.93 -7.64 6.83
C VAL A 66 -8.52 -6.27 7.33
N THR A 67 -7.22 -6.04 7.40
CA THR A 67 -6.59 -4.75 7.71
C THR A 67 -5.64 -4.36 6.57
N SER A 68 -5.25 -3.09 6.52
CA SER A 68 -4.22 -2.61 5.57
C SER A 68 -2.90 -3.37 5.68
N GLY A 69 -2.60 -3.87 6.89
CA GLY A 69 -1.42 -4.69 7.15
C GLY A 69 -1.44 -6.07 6.49
N ASP A 70 -2.62 -6.61 6.17
CA ASP A 70 -2.75 -7.94 5.54
C ASP A 70 -2.56 -7.87 4.03
N LEU A 71 -2.67 -6.69 3.42
CA LEU A 71 -2.50 -6.47 1.99
C LEU A 71 -1.03 -6.57 1.58
N VAL A 72 -0.75 -7.26 0.48
CA VAL A 72 0.55 -7.14 -0.19
C VAL A 72 0.73 -5.70 -0.70
N LEU A 73 1.97 -5.21 -0.77
CA LEU A 73 2.24 -3.79 -1.02
C LEU A 73 1.62 -3.27 -2.33
N GLY A 74 1.59 -4.09 -3.38
CA GLY A 74 0.95 -3.72 -4.65
C GLY A 74 -0.56 -3.46 -4.49
N ASP A 75 -1.26 -4.34 -3.79
CA ASP A 75 -2.69 -4.20 -3.53
C ASP A 75 -2.97 -3.03 -2.56
N LYS A 76 -2.14 -2.87 -1.52
CA LYS A 76 -2.24 -1.73 -0.60
C LYS A 76 -2.16 -0.39 -1.33
N ASN A 77 -1.21 -0.26 -2.28
CA ASN A 77 -1.07 0.94 -3.10
C ASN A 77 -2.29 1.16 -4.01
N ALA A 78 -2.82 0.09 -4.63
CA ALA A 78 -4.03 0.18 -5.45
C ALA A 78 -5.25 0.65 -4.64
N VAL A 79 -5.43 0.12 -3.43
CA VAL A 79 -6.50 0.53 -2.53
C VAL A 79 -6.33 2.00 -2.10
N MET A 80 -5.10 2.46 -1.86
CA MET A 80 -4.82 3.86 -1.54
C MET A 80 -5.19 4.80 -2.70
N VAL A 81 -4.84 4.44 -3.95
CA VAL A 81 -5.20 5.23 -5.14
C VAL A 81 -6.72 5.23 -5.34
N ALA A 82 -7.38 4.08 -5.20
CA ALA A 82 -8.83 3.98 -5.31
C ALA A 82 -9.54 4.81 -4.23
N ALA A 83 -9.08 4.77 -2.98
CA ALA A 83 -9.62 5.60 -1.89
C ALA A 83 -9.48 7.10 -2.19
N ARG A 84 -8.35 7.52 -2.80
CA ARG A 84 -8.13 8.90 -3.25
C ARG A 84 -9.12 9.30 -4.35
N ILE A 85 -9.34 8.43 -5.35
CA ILE A 85 -10.30 8.68 -6.43
C ILE A 85 -11.73 8.79 -5.88
N LEU A 86 -12.13 7.88 -5.00
CA LEU A 86 -13.47 7.88 -4.39
C LEU A 86 -13.73 9.13 -3.53
N ALA A 87 -12.71 9.69 -2.89
CA ALA A 87 -12.85 10.84 -2.02
C ALA A 87 -12.82 12.18 -2.75
N TYR A 88 -11.97 12.32 -3.78
CA TYR A 88 -11.65 13.62 -4.38
C TYR A 88 -11.73 13.64 -5.91
N GLY A 89 -12.15 12.54 -6.52
CA GLY A 89 -12.17 12.38 -7.97
C GLY A 89 -10.82 11.96 -8.55
N PRO A 90 -10.79 11.65 -9.86
CA PRO A 90 -9.62 11.07 -10.52
C PRO A 90 -8.50 12.09 -10.81
N GLU A 91 -8.82 13.38 -10.90
CA GLU A 91 -7.84 14.41 -11.22
C GLU A 91 -6.86 14.63 -10.07
N TYR A 92 -5.56 14.55 -10.38
CA TYR A 92 -4.48 14.79 -9.43
C TYR A 92 -3.54 15.88 -9.96
N ASN A 93 -3.71 17.08 -9.42
CA ASN A 93 -2.90 18.25 -9.73
C ASN A 93 -1.63 18.27 -8.87
N CYS A 94 -0.46 18.33 -9.50
CA CYS A 94 0.80 18.44 -8.79
C CYS A 94 1.84 19.23 -9.60
N GLU A 95 2.84 19.77 -8.90
CA GLU A 95 4.02 20.35 -9.50
C GLU A 95 5.05 19.24 -9.82
N VAL A 96 5.44 19.13 -11.07
CA VAL A 96 6.45 18.16 -11.54
C VAL A 96 7.72 18.92 -11.90
N THR A 97 8.86 18.43 -11.42
CA THR A 97 10.17 18.94 -11.81
C THR A 97 10.70 18.10 -12.97
N LEU A 98 10.91 18.72 -14.13
CA LEU A 98 11.49 18.09 -15.32
C LEU A 98 13.00 17.84 -15.15
N ASP A 99 13.57 17.00 -16.01
CA ASP A 99 15.04 16.75 -16.04
C ASP A 99 15.85 18.02 -16.31
N SER A 100 15.24 19.03 -16.95
CA SER A 100 15.81 20.36 -17.15
C SER A 100 15.92 21.20 -15.86
N GLY A 101 15.27 20.76 -14.76
CA GLY A 101 15.10 21.52 -13.51
C GLY A 101 13.91 22.49 -13.54
N GLU A 102 13.20 22.61 -14.64
CA GLU A 102 11.97 23.42 -14.75
C GLU A 102 10.82 22.77 -13.99
N LYS A 103 10.01 23.59 -13.32
CA LYS A 103 8.81 23.17 -12.59
C LYS A 103 7.57 23.50 -13.39
N ILE A 104 6.76 22.50 -13.65
CA ILE A 104 5.47 22.63 -14.35
C ILE A 104 4.32 22.09 -13.50
N ASN A 105 3.16 22.73 -13.60
CA ASN A 105 1.93 22.16 -13.05
C ASN A 105 1.38 21.14 -14.04
N HIS A 106 1.14 19.93 -13.57
CA HIS A 106 0.58 18.86 -14.38
C HIS A 106 -0.62 18.23 -13.67
N THR A 107 -1.62 17.85 -14.45
CA THR A 107 -2.80 17.11 -13.99
C THR A 107 -2.72 15.69 -14.49
N PHE A 108 -2.63 14.74 -13.56
CA PHE A 108 -2.73 13.31 -13.87
C PHE A 108 -4.17 12.85 -13.68
N ASP A 109 -4.65 11.98 -14.57
CA ASP A 109 -5.85 11.20 -14.33
C ASP A 109 -5.43 9.87 -13.67
N LEU A 110 -5.83 9.68 -12.41
CA LEU A 110 -5.46 8.49 -11.64
C LEU A 110 -6.13 7.21 -12.17
N THR A 111 -7.17 7.32 -13.00
CA THR A 111 -7.79 6.16 -13.67
C THR A 111 -6.94 5.63 -14.81
N ASP A 112 -6.04 6.45 -15.36
CA ASP A 112 -5.08 6.06 -16.40
C ASP A 112 -3.85 5.33 -15.85
N CYS A 113 -3.76 5.16 -14.51
CA CYS A 113 -2.68 4.40 -13.89
C CYS A 113 -2.83 2.91 -14.22
N PRO A 114 -2.01 2.32 -15.10
CA PRO A 114 -2.16 0.92 -15.46
C PRO A 114 -1.73 0.02 -14.29
N PHE A 115 -2.64 -0.78 -13.78
CA PHE A 115 -2.28 -1.86 -12.86
C PHE A 115 -1.63 -3.00 -13.65
N LYS A 116 -0.41 -3.36 -13.28
CA LYS A 116 0.21 -4.56 -13.81
C LYS A 116 -0.46 -5.78 -13.17
N LYS A 117 -1.17 -6.55 -13.97
CA LYS A 117 -1.83 -7.78 -13.51
C LYS A 117 -0.79 -8.80 -13.03
N CYS A 118 -1.20 -9.58 -12.03
CA CYS A 118 -0.42 -10.71 -11.57
C CYS A 118 -0.30 -11.74 -12.72
N PRO A 119 0.90 -12.32 -12.99
CA PRO A 119 1.06 -13.36 -14.01
C PRO A 119 0.14 -14.56 -13.77
N GLU A 120 -0.27 -15.24 -14.85
CA GLU A 120 -1.23 -16.35 -14.77
C GLU A 120 -0.68 -17.57 -14.03
N ASP A 121 0.62 -17.79 -14.10
CA ASP A 121 1.35 -18.88 -13.47
C ASP A 121 1.59 -18.70 -11.98
N VAL A 122 1.29 -17.52 -11.43
CA VAL A 122 1.43 -17.23 -10.00
C VAL A 122 0.16 -17.67 -9.27
N ASN A 123 0.33 -18.55 -8.27
CA ASN A 123 -0.77 -19.10 -7.47
C ASN A 123 -0.56 -18.93 -5.95
N GLU A 124 0.60 -18.46 -5.54
CA GLU A 124 0.97 -18.24 -4.13
C GLU A 124 2.04 -17.16 -4.01
N ASN A 125 2.20 -16.62 -2.82
CA ASN A 125 3.23 -15.62 -2.51
C ASN A 125 4.54 -16.28 -2.07
N ASN A 126 5.07 -17.16 -2.92
CA ASN A 126 6.34 -17.84 -2.71
C ASN A 126 7.05 -18.00 -4.06
N PHE A 127 8.21 -17.39 -4.20
CA PHE A 127 8.98 -17.32 -5.43
C PHE A 127 10.38 -17.85 -5.22
N GLU A 128 10.95 -18.46 -6.25
CA GLU A 128 12.34 -18.91 -6.25
C GLU A 128 13.09 -18.29 -7.43
N VAL A 129 14.35 -17.96 -7.22
CA VAL A 129 15.26 -17.48 -8.27
C VAL A 129 16.64 -18.10 -8.10
N ASP A 130 17.24 -18.52 -9.21
CA ASP A 130 18.63 -18.96 -9.26
C ASP A 130 19.55 -17.75 -9.44
N LEU A 131 20.45 -17.53 -8.48
CA LEU A 131 21.43 -16.45 -8.59
C LEU A 131 22.45 -16.74 -9.69
N PRO A 132 22.63 -15.81 -10.66
CA PRO A 132 23.45 -16.09 -11.86
C PRO A 132 24.92 -16.35 -11.52
N ALA A 133 25.49 -15.67 -10.54
CA ALA A 133 26.90 -15.82 -10.15
C ALA A 133 27.16 -16.99 -9.21
N SER A 134 26.39 -17.13 -8.13
CA SER A 134 26.63 -18.15 -7.10
C SER A 134 25.93 -19.48 -7.35
N LYS A 135 25.01 -19.54 -8.35
CA LYS A 135 24.17 -20.70 -8.66
C LYS A 135 23.32 -21.21 -7.48
N LYS A 136 23.15 -20.38 -6.46
CA LYS A 136 22.30 -20.69 -5.30
C LYS A 136 20.87 -20.32 -5.59
N LYS A 137 19.92 -21.17 -5.16
CA LYS A 137 18.51 -20.85 -5.12
C LYS A 137 18.18 -19.96 -3.94
N ILE A 138 17.42 -18.91 -4.18
CA ILE A 138 16.88 -18.03 -3.14
C ILE A 138 15.38 -18.04 -3.23
N GLY A 139 14.71 -18.34 -2.11
CA GLY A 139 13.28 -18.14 -1.94
C GLY A 139 13.00 -16.71 -1.49
N PHE A 140 11.94 -16.08 -2.03
CA PHE A 140 11.47 -14.75 -1.61
C PHE A 140 9.96 -14.65 -1.72
N LYS A 141 9.40 -13.63 -1.08
CA LYS A 141 7.98 -13.31 -1.14
C LYS A 141 7.76 -11.79 -1.28
N ILE A 142 6.60 -11.41 -1.76
CA ILE A 142 6.14 -10.02 -1.77
C ILE A 142 5.70 -9.66 -0.35
N LEU A 143 6.19 -8.53 0.15
CA LEU A 143 5.90 -8.08 1.51
C LEU A 143 4.44 -7.62 1.65
N THR A 144 3.89 -7.89 2.83
CA THR A 144 2.63 -7.31 3.28
C THR A 144 2.87 -6.02 4.05
N GLY A 145 1.82 -5.24 4.28
CA GLY A 145 1.90 -4.01 5.07
C GLY A 145 2.39 -4.24 6.52
N LYS A 146 2.11 -5.41 7.12
CA LYS A 146 2.63 -5.78 8.45
C LYS A 146 4.14 -5.94 8.44
N GLU A 147 4.67 -6.63 7.44
CA GLU A 147 6.11 -6.86 7.30
C GLU A 147 6.86 -5.57 6.99
N GLU A 148 6.30 -4.71 6.12
CA GLU A 148 6.82 -3.37 5.85
C GLU A 148 6.93 -2.55 7.14
N SER A 149 5.85 -2.52 7.93
CA SER A 149 5.81 -1.80 9.21
C SER A 149 6.83 -2.33 10.22
N GLN A 150 7.06 -3.65 10.24
CA GLN A 150 8.07 -4.26 11.09
C GLN A 150 9.48 -3.85 10.68
N ILE A 151 9.80 -3.94 9.39
CA ILE A 151 11.11 -3.54 8.84
C ILE A 151 11.39 -2.07 9.15
N THR A 152 10.40 -1.19 8.96
CA THR A 152 10.53 0.24 9.26
C THR A 152 10.86 0.48 10.73
N LYS A 153 10.19 -0.21 11.66
CA LYS A 153 10.48 -0.10 13.10
C LYS A 153 11.88 -0.57 13.45
N GLU A 154 12.34 -1.68 12.86
CA GLU A 154 13.69 -2.21 13.07
C GLU A 154 14.75 -1.24 12.55
N LEU A 155 14.55 -0.66 11.37
CA LEU A 155 15.43 0.36 10.80
C LEU A 155 15.53 1.60 11.69
N ASP A 156 14.41 2.07 12.24
CA ASP A 156 14.39 3.22 13.14
C ASP A 156 15.12 2.94 14.45
N MET A 157 15.01 1.72 14.97
CA MET A 157 15.78 1.29 16.15
C MET A 157 17.29 1.25 15.87
N ILE A 158 17.70 0.74 14.69
CA ILE A 158 19.09 0.71 14.27
C ILE A 158 19.64 2.14 14.11
N LYS A 159 18.91 3.03 13.42
CA LYS A 159 19.28 4.43 13.25
C LYS A 159 19.48 5.13 14.60
N LYS A 160 18.58 4.92 15.57
CA LYS A 160 18.70 5.48 16.92
C LYS A 160 19.93 4.96 17.65
N LYS A 161 20.23 3.65 17.56
CA LYS A 161 21.44 3.05 18.15
C LYS A 161 22.71 3.63 17.54
N VAL A 162 22.76 3.76 16.21
CA VAL A 162 23.92 4.35 15.51
C VAL A 162 24.13 5.79 15.94
N LEU A 163 23.06 6.61 15.98
CA LEU A 163 23.15 8.00 16.44
C LEU A 163 23.62 8.14 17.90
N LEU A 164 23.29 7.18 18.76
CA LEU A 164 23.77 7.16 20.15
C LEU A 164 25.26 6.82 20.24
N LEU A 165 25.77 5.98 19.32
CA LEU A 165 27.20 5.62 19.27
C LEU A 165 28.10 6.79 18.78
N PHE A 166 27.53 7.71 17.98
CA PHE A 166 28.25 8.89 17.46
C PHE A 166 27.99 10.18 18.27
N LYS A 167 27.20 10.12 19.35
CA LYS A 167 27.08 11.21 20.34
C LYS A 167 28.12 10.98 21.43
N ILE A 168 29.42 11.24 21.11
CA ILE A 168 30.49 11.48 22.08
C ILE A 168 30.74 12.98 22.11
#